data_a253ef0de88e16d2d26ff576edbd310b
#
_entry.id   a253ef0de88e16d2d26ff576edbd310b
#
_cell.length_a   1.000
_cell.length_b   1.000
_cell.length_c   1.000
_cell.angle_alpha   90.00
_cell.angle_beta   90.00
_cell.angle_gamma   90.00
#
_symmetry.space_group_name_H-M   'P 1'
#
loop_
_entity.id
_entity.type
_entity.pdbx_description
1 polymer ?
#
loop_
_entity_poly.entity_id
_entity_poly.type
_entity_poly.pdbx_seq_one_letter_code
_entity_poly.pdbx_strand_id
1 'polypeptide(L)'
;MIHHLRNRRIALLGLGVENHALARFFQAHHIPFSVCDSRDLSTPLEGVSEWRLGDDYLEDLTDFDLLFRTPGLPVLNPNIITARHQGVEISSQTRIFLQLCPAPVLGITGTKGKGTTTVLTRTLLATDTSTRIFSGGNIGRPPIEFIDQLQPDDRVVLELSSFQLQDLDQSPELALILSITQDHLDYHADRAEYIAAKKTIATHQTSDNILIVNQDCPIAQSFAAESPATIWAFSATTPVVQGAWIAAGQLWARRLGEQATAICPLTDIPLRGRHNWANAAAAVAAGLAFGAEETPFAAAIRSFKSLPHRLEHIAERDGIAYYNDSLATTVDAAIAAIESFDQPLLLIAGGASKNAEFSALSTAIARNNVRAALLIGQEAPRIAAALQQVGSGEIAHICQDLPSALATARRLAKVGDVVLLSPACASFGEFKSYEERGDCFRQLVTA
;
A
#
# COMPACT_ATOMS: atom_id res chain seq x y z
N MET A 1 5.72 20.18 23.39
CA MET A 1 4.56 19.85 22.56
C MET A 1 3.74 18.70 23.14
N ILE A 2 4.31 17.60 23.64
CA ILE A 2 3.59 16.41 24.20
C ILE A 2 3.21 16.55 25.69
N HIS A 3 3.62 17.62 26.41
CA HIS A 3 3.35 17.76 27.85
C HIS A 3 1.85 17.79 28.21
N HIS A 4 0.98 18.26 27.28
CA HIS A 4 -0.47 18.28 27.51
C HIS A 4 -1.08 16.89 27.58
N LEU A 5 -0.44 15.85 27.03
CA LEU A 5 -0.91 14.47 27.08
C LEU A 5 -0.77 13.85 28.48
N ARG A 6 0.21 14.30 29.29
CA ARG A 6 0.48 13.71 30.61
C ARG A 6 -0.66 13.87 31.62
N ASN A 7 -1.50 14.88 31.41
CA ASN A 7 -2.62 15.18 32.33
C ASN A 7 -3.97 14.70 31.78
N ARG A 8 -3.98 13.92 30.69
CA ARG A 8 -5.20 13.38 30.10
C ARG A 8 -5.32 11.89 30.40
N ARG A 9 -6.55 11.42 30.59
CA ARG A 9 -6.87 10.00 30.64
C ARG A 9 -6.90 9.47 29.21
N ILE A 10 -5.85 8.72 28.84
CA ILE A 10 -5.63 8.23 27.47
C ILE A 10 -5.92 6.75 27.41
N ALA A 11 -6.60 6.28 26.34
CA ALA A 11 -6.69 4.86 26.03
C ALA A 11 -6.26 4.55 24.59
N LEU A 12 -5.58 3.42 24.41
CA LEU A 12 -5.24 2.80 23.14
C LEU A 12 -6.31 1.75 22.82
N LEU A 13 -7.11 2.00 21.79
CA LEU A 13 -8.18 1.10 21.34
C LEU A 13 -7.66 0.11 20.31
N GLY A 14 -7.51 -1.15 20.71
CA GLY A 14 -6.88 -2.21 19.93
C GLY A 14 -5.35 -2.08 19.90
N LEU A 15 -4.64 -3.07 20.41
CA LEU A 15 -3.19 -3.10 20.46
C LEU A 15 -2.63 -3.76 19.17
N GLY A 16 -2.89 -3.13 18.01
CA GLY A 16 -2.28 -3.46 16.73
C GLY A 16 -0.88 -2.86 16.61
N VAL A 17 -0.23 -3.05 15.45
CA VAL A 17 1.16 -2.62 15.20
C VAL A 17 1.37 -1.13 15.51
N GLU A 18 0.44 -0.27 15.08
CA GLU A 18 0.54 1.18 15.31
C GLU A 18 0.41 1.56 16.80
N ASN A 19 -0.58 0.99 17.49
CA ASN A 19 -0.76 1.27 18.91
C ASN A 19 0.31 0.62 19.78
N HIS A 20 0.92 -0.49 19.37
CA HIS A 20 2.14 -0.99 20.01
C HIS A 20 3.32 -0.01 19.90
N ALA A 21 3.51 0.59 18.71
CA ALA A 21 4.53 1.61 18.53
C ALA A 21 4.23 2.87 19.35
N LEU A 22 2.96 3.29 19.38
CA LEU A 22 2.52 4.43 20.20
C LEU A 22 2.68 4.18 21.70
N ALA A 23 2.40 2.96 22.18
CA ALA A 23 2.64 2.57 23.57
C ALA A 23 4.11 2.73 23.96
N ARG A 24 5.04 2.24 23.11
CA ARG A 24 6.49 2.44 23.33
C ARG A 24 6.89 3.92 23.35
N PHE A 25 6.32 4.71 22.44
CA PHE A 25 6.53 6.16 22.45
C PHE A 25 6.03 6.81 23.76
N PHE A 26 4.83 6.45 24.23
CA PHE A 26 4.30 6.95 25.50
C PHE A 26 5.14 6.54 26.71
N GLN A 27 5.63 5.31 26.72
CA GLN A 27 6.56 4.83 27.76
C GLN A 27 7.86 5.66 27.78
N ALA A 28 8.49 5.86 26.61
CA ALA A 28 9.72 6.63 26.49
C ALA A 28 9.57 8.10 26.96
N HIS A 29 8.37 8.67 26.77
CA HIS A 29 8.06 10.05 27.17
C HIS A 29 7.32 10.18 28.52
N HIS A 30 7.17 9.09 29.28
CA HIS A 30 6.50 9.06 30.57
C HIS A 30 5.05 9.60 30.51
N ILE A 31 4.30 9.23 29.48
CA ILE A 31 2.88 9.54 29.29
C ILE A 31 2.08 8.33 29.77
N PRO A 32 1.22 8.46 30.81
CA PRO A 32 0.36 7.36 31.26
C PRO A 32 -0.73 7.06 30.23
N PHE A 33 -1.07 5.79 30.05
CA PHE A 33 -2.12 5.35 29.13
C PHE A 33 -2.76 4.05 29.62
N SER A 34 -3.97 3.80 29.15
CA SER A 34 -4.71 2.56 29.33
C SER A 34 -4.77 1.79 28.00
N VAL A 35 -5.06 0.51 28.04
CA VAL A 35 -5.20 -0.36 26.86
C VAL A 35 -6.58 -1.02 26.88
N CYS A 36 -7.30 -0.91 25.78
CA CYS A 36 -8.58 -1.56 25.54
C CYS A 36 -8.43 -2.51 24.32
N ASP A 37 -8.51 -3.84 24.50
CA ASP A 37 -8.34 -4.82 23.42
C ASP A 37 -9.29 -6.00 23.61
N SER A 38 -9.86 -6.51 22.51
CA SER A 38 -10.75 -7.68 22.54
C SER A 38 -10.04 -8.99 22.89
N ARG A 39 -8.71 -9.02 22.80
CA ARG A 39 -7.89 -10.20 23.09
C ARG A 39 -7.43 -10.18 24.55
N ASP A 40 -7.32 -11.38 25.13
CA ASP A 40 -6.59 -11.54 26.39
C ASP A 40 -5.08 -11.49 26.10
N LEU A 41 -4.44 -10.37 26.47
CA LEU A 41 -3.04 -10.09 26.19
C LEU A 41 -2.18 -10.67 27.31
N SER A 42 -1.47 -11.75 27.04
CA SER A 42 -0.64 -12.47 28.00
C SER A 42 0.67 -11.78 28.39
N THR A 43 1.09 -10.74 27.65
CA THR A 43 2.34 -10.01 27.91
C THR A 43 2.01 -8.60 28.37
N PRO A 44 2.20 -8.25 29.66
CA PRO A 44 1.95 -6.91 30.15
C PRO A 44 2.97 -5.92 29.56
N LEU A 45 2.45 -4.78 29.07
CA LEU A 45 3.27 -3.61 28.75
C LEU A 45 3.51 -2.79 30.02
N GLU A 46 4.74 -2.36 30.25
CA GLU A 46 5.05 -1.46 31.37
C GLU A 46 4.35 -0.10 31.20
N GLY A 47 3.98 0.54 32.29
CA GLY A 47 3.40 1.89 32.28
C GLY A 47 1.94 1.98 31.87
N VAL A 48 1.25 0.86 31.71
CA VAL A 48 -0.20 0.83 31.47
C VAL A 48 -0.93 1.08 32.78
N SER A 49 -1.78 2.11 32.81
CA SER A 49 -2.56 2.50 33.98
C SER A 49 -3.74 1.57 34.23
N GLU A 50 -4.39 1.09 33.19
CA GLU A 50 -5.56 0.22 33.23
C GLU A 50 -5.61 -0.67 32.00
N TRP A 51 -6.09 -1.90 32.19
CA TRP A 51 -6.37 -2.86 31.10
C TRP A 51 -7.86 -3.16 31.06
N ARG A 52 -8.50 -2.94 29.90
CA ARG A 52 -9.86 -3.37 29.57
C ARG A 52 -9.78 -4.39 28.46
N LEU A 53 -9.95 -5.66 28.79
CA LEU A 53 -9.72 -6.78 27.87
C LEU A 53 -11.00 -7.61 27.71
N GLY A 54 -11.11 -8.32 26.57
CA GLY A 54 -12.25 -9.19 26.27
C GLY A 54 -13.37 -8.48 25.53
N ASP A 55 -14.58 -9.06 25.55
CA ASP A 55 -15.69 -8.65 24.70
C ASP A 55 -16.19 -7.22 24.98
N ASP A 56 -16.11 -6.77 26.24
CA ASP A 56 -16.62 -5.48 26.69
C ASP A 56 -15.56 -4.35 26.67
N TYR A 57 -14.43 -4.56 25.97
CA TYR A 57 -13.28 -3.64 25.97
C TYR A 57 -13.57 -2.22 25.44
N LEU A 58 -14.68 -2.02 24.75
CA LEU A 58 -15.14 -0.72 24.24
C LEU A 58 -16.30 -0.12 25.06
N GLU A 59 -16.63 -0.68 26.20
CA GLU A 59 -17.59 -0.07 27.11
C GLU A 59 -16.97 1.11 27.88
N ASP A 60 -17.80 2.01 28.35
CA ASP A 60 -17.44 3.17 29.19
C ASP A 60 -16.24 4.00 28.65
N LEU A 61 -16.12 4.15 27.33
CA LEU A 61 -15.08 4.95 26.69
C LEU A 61 -15.11 6.43 27.09
N THR A 62 -16.19 6.89 27.68
CA THR A 62 -16.37 8.24 28.24
C THR A 62 -15.57 8.49 29.52
N ASP A 63 -14.99 7.46 30.11
CA ASP A 63 -14.03 7.60 31.22
C ASP A 63 -12.71 8.25 30.76
N PHE A 64 -12.45 8.30 29.46
CA PHE A 64 -11.23 8.84 28.88
C PHE A 64 -11.44 10.23 28.27
N ASP A 65 -10.36 11.00 28.19
CA ASP A 65 -10.35 12.32 27.55
C ASP A 65 -9.89 12.22 26.08
N LEU A 66 -9.09 11.15 25.77
CA LEU A 66 -8.48 10.95 24.44
C LEU A 66 -8.32 9.47 24.15
N LEU A 67 -8.81 9.04 22.99
CA LEU A 67 -8.75 7.66 22.51
C LEU A 67 -7.89 7.58 21.25
N PHE A 68 -6.91 6.70 21.24
CA PHE A 68 -6.11 6.38 20.06
C PHE A 68 -6.62 5.09 19.42
N ARG A 69 -7.33 5.23 18.33
CA ARG A 69 -7.90 4.11 17.59
C ARG A 69 -6.84 3.44 16.70
N THR A 70 -6.74 2.09 16.78
CA THR A 70 -5.99 1.34 15.74
C THR A 70 -6.75 1.36 14.41
N PRO A 71 -6.10 1.45 13.23
CA PRO A 71 -6.78 1.49 11.94
C PRO A 71 -7.75 0.34 11.67
N GLY A 72 -7.46 -0.87 12.19
CA GLY A 72 -8.31 -2.04 12.03
C GLY A 72 -9.65 -1.99 12.79
N LEU A 73 -9.82 -1.08 13.75
CA LEU A 73 -11.07 -0.86 14.46
C LEU A 73 -11.91 0.17 13.70
N PRO A 74 -13.13 -0.15 13.22
CA PRO A 74 -13.93 0.78 12.43
C PRO A 74 -14.26 2.08 13.18
N VAL A 75 -14.07 3.23 12.53
CA VAL A 75 -14.41 4.55 13.09
C VAL A 75 -15.91 4.71 13.35
N LEU A 76 -16.74 3.95 12.64
CA LEU A 76 -18.20 3.89 12.78
C LEU A 76 -18.67 2.90 13.86
N ASN A 77 -17.77 2.37 14.70
CA ASN A 77 -18.16 1.55 15.84
C ASN A 77 -19.09 2.36 16.77
N PRO A 78 -20.25 1.81 17.21
CA PRO A 78 -21.24 2.54 17.99
C PRO A 78 -20.67 3.13 19.29
N ASN A 79 -19.78 2.43 19.99
CA ASN A 79 -19.19 2.91 21.25
C ASN A 79 -18.24 4.10 20.99
N ILE A 80 -17.49 4.08 19.88
CA ILE A 80 -16.63 5.20 19.45
C ILE A 80 -17.48 6.42 19.08
N ILE A 81 -18.55 6.20 18.32
CA ILE A 81 -19.49 7.29 17.97
C ILE A 81 -20.11 7.91 19.22
N THR A 82 -20.54 7.08 20.18
CA THR A 82 -21.10 7.55 21.44
C THR A 82 -20.09 8.37 22.24
N ALA A 83 -18.87 7.88 22.41
CA ALA A 83 -17.80 8.59 23.10
C ALA A 83 -17.51 9.96 22.45
N ARG A 84 -17.42 10.00 21.11
CA ARG A 84 -17.21 11.25 20.33
C ARG A 84 -18.36 12.25 20.56
N HIS A 85 -19.61 11.81 20.55
CA HIS A 85 -20.77 12.68 20.81
C HIS A 85 -20.79 13.24 22.23
N GLN A 86 -20.15 12.53 23.17
CA GLN A 86 -20.01 12.98 24.57
C GLN A 86 -18.74 13.81 24.79
N GLY A 87 -18.02 14.18 23.74
CA GLY A 87 -16.89 15.10 23.79
C GLY A 87 -15.53 14.44 23.98
N VAL A 88 -15.44 13.10 23.95
CA VAL A 88 -14.15 12.40 23.97
C VAL A 88 -13.44 12.61 22.63
N GLU A 89 -12.18 13.03 22.69
CA GLU A 89 -11.37 13.21 21.49
C GLU A 89 -10.93 11.85 20.92
N ILE A 90 -11.11 11.65 19.61
CA ILE A 90 -10.61 10.46 18.90
C ILE A 90 -9.39 10.86 18.08
N SER A 91 -8.33 10.10 18.22
CA SER A 91 -7.05 10.29 17.53
C SER A 91 -6.51 8.96 17.00
N SER A 92 -5.37 9.01 16.34
CA SER A 92 -4.62 7.86 15.87
C SER A 92 -3.11 8.11 15.94
N GLN A 93 -2.33 7.04 15.81
CA GLN A 93 -0.88 7.15 15.72
C GLN A 93 -0.44 8.04 14.55
N THR A 94 -1.12 7.94 13.39
CA THR A 94 -0.82 8.77 12.22
C THR A 94 -1.12 10.24 12.49
N ARG A 95 -2.27 10.56 13.11
CA ARG A 95 -2.65 11.94 13.45
C ARG A 95 -1.64 12.59 14.39
N ILE A 96 -1.30 11.94 15.51
CA ILE A 96 -0.33 12.51 16.45
C ILE A 96 1.07 12.64 15.84
N PHE A 97 1.46 11.70 14.96
CA PHE A 97 2.72 11.83 14.23
C PHE A 97 2.75 13.11 13.39
N LEU A 98 1.71 13.37 12.58
CA LEU A 98 1.64 14.59 11.76
C LEU A 98 1.68 15.87 12.60
N GLN A 99 1.03 15.86 13.78
CA GLN A 99 1.04 17.00 14.71
C GLN A 99 2.42 17.26 15.33
N LEU A 100 3.24 16.23 15.51
CA LEU A 100 4.55 16.32 16.16
C LEU A 100 5.71 16.41 15.17
N CYS A 101 5.52 16.01 13.93
CA CYS A 101 6.60 15.92 12.94
C CYS A 101 7.19 17.30 12.66
N PRO A 102 8.51 17.49 12.88
CA PRO A 102 9.16 18.78 12.59
C PRO A 102 9.53 18.95 11.13
N ALA A 103 9.51 17.86 10.35
CA ALA A 103 9.97 17.79 8.97
C ALA A 103 8.78 17.77 8.00
N PRO A 104 8.94 18.27 6.77
CA PRO A 104 7.89 18.19 5.75
C PRO A 104 7.55 16.74 5.41
N VAL A 105 6.24 16.46 5.28
CA VAL A 105 5.68 15.14 5.04
C VAL A 105 5.02 15.07 3.68
N LEU A 106 5.37 14.05 2.89
CA LEU A 106 4.63 13.60 1.73
C LEU A 106 3.76 12.38 2.10
N GLY A 107 2.45 12.54 2.08
CA GLY A 107 1.50 11.45 2.22
C GLY A 107 1.09 10.86 0.86
N ILE A 108 1.09 9.55 0.72
CA ILE A 108 0.74 8.85 -0.52
C ILE A 108 -0.46 7.93 -0.26
N THR A 109 -1.57 8.16 -0.98
CA THR A 109 -2.75 7.30 -0.92
C THR A 109 -3.26 6.90 -2.30
N GLY A 110 -4.21 5.99 -2.33
CA GLY A 110 -4.85 5.43 -3.53
C GLY A 110 -5.38 4.03 -3.25
N THR A 111 -6.04 3.42 -4.21
CA THR A 111 -6.47 2.01 -4.06
C THR A 111 -5.29 1.07 -4.24
N LYS A 112 -4.57 1.17 -5.33
CA LYS A 112 -3.39 0.36 -5.67
C LYS A 112 -2.16 1.24 -5.91
N GLY A 113 -0.96 0.66 -5.85
CA GLY A 113 0.29 1.34 -6.20
C GLY A 113 0.99 2.10 -5.07
N LYS A 114 0.33 2.33 -3.93
CA LYS A 114 0.87 3.10 -2.80
C LYS A 114 2.29 2.68 -2.41
N GLY A 115 2.50 1.41 -2.05
CA GLY A 115 3.79 0.93 -1.59
C GLY A 115 4.91 1.08 -2.61
N THR A 116 4.65 0.71 -3.87
CA THR A 116 5.62 0.88 -4.96
C THR A 116 6.00 2.36 -5.13
N THR A 117 5.00 3.25 -5.16
CA THR A 117 5.22 4.69 -5.30
C THR A 117 5.97 5.25 -4.10
N THR A 118 5.64 4.85 -2.86
CA THR A 118 6.33 5.29 -1.64
C THR A 118 7.81 4.93 -1.68
N VAL A 119 8.13 3.66 -1.97
CA VAL A 119 9.53 3.22 -2.00
C VAL A 119 10.30 3.82 -3.16
N LEU A 120 9.68 3.94 -4.35
CA LEU A 120 10.33 4.58 -5.49
C LEU A 120 10.56 6.07 -5.24
N THR A 121 9.58 6.80 -4.67
CA THR A 121 9.75 8.22 -4.28
C THR A 121 10.90 8.37 -3.29
N ARG A 122 10.94 7.53 -2.24
CA ARG A 122 12.07 7.52 -1.30
C ARG A 122 13.40 7.30 -2.01
N THR A 123 13.46 6.38 -2.97
CA THR A 123 14.68 6.08 -3.74
C THR A 123 15.12 7.29 -4.56
N LEU A 124 14.19 8.00 -5.20
CA LEU A 124 14.48 9.21 -5.96
C LEU A 124 14.96 10.35 -5.05
N LEU A 125 14.29 10.57 -3.92
CA LEU A 125 14.70 11.59 -2.95
C LEU A 125 16.08 11.30 -2.33
N ALA A 126 16.40 10.04 -2.09
CA ALA A 126 17.68 9.61 -1.52
C ALA A 126 18.89 9.80 -2.47
N THR A 127 18.67 10.23 -3.71
CA THR A 127 19.75 10.66 -4.62
C THR A 127 20.40 11.99 -4.18
N ASP A 128 19.66 12.79 -3.42
CA ASP A 128 20.20 13.93 -2.68
C ASP A 128 20.76 13.42 -1.34
N THR A 129 22.09 13.30 -1.26
CA THR A 129 22.77 12.79 -0.06
C THR A 129 22.87 13.82 1.06
N SER A 130 22.49 15.06 0.83
CA SER A 130 22.50 16.14 1.84
C SER A 130 21.31 16.08 2.79
N THR A 131 20.23 15.39 2.39
CA THR A 131 18.96 15.31 3.12
C THR A 131 18.67 13.87 3.55
N ARG A 132 18.34 13.65 4.82
CA ARG A 132 17.90 12.34 5.30
C ARG A 132 16.45 12.09 4.92
N ILE A 133 16.16 10.90 4.41
CA ILE A 133 14.81 10.51 3.98
C ILE A 133 14.29 9.40 4.90
N PHE A 134 13.19 9.66 5.57
CA PHE A 134 12.46 8.69 6.39
C PHE A 134 11.23 8.19 5.65
N SER A 135 10.84 6.95 5.85
CA SER A 135 9.62 6.42 5.28
C SER A 135 8.95 5.40 6.21
N GLY A 136 7.62 5.33 6.13
CA GLY A 136 6.81 4.44 6.95
C GLY A 136 5.32 4.58 6.65
N GLY A 137 4.47 4.29 7.63
CA GLY A 137 3.02 4.35 7.52
C GLY A 137 2.40 2.97 7.40
N ASN A 138 1.51 2.76 6.45
CA ASN A 138 0.84 1.48 6.23
C ASN A 138 1.79 0.36 5.76
N ILE A 139 2.98 0.70 5.29
CA ILE A 139 4.07 -0.22 5.00
C ILE A 139 5.30 0.12 5.84
N GLY A 140 6.15 -0.89 6.06
CA GLY A 140 7.36 -0.72 6.85
C GLY A 140 7.03 -0.54 8.33
N ARG A 141 7.56 0.52 8.94
CA ARG A 141 7.39 0.80 10.38
C ARG A 141 6.42 1.96 10.62
N PRO A 142 5.65 1.93 11.73
CA PRO A 142 4.87 3.08 12.16
C PRO A 142 5.72 4.33 12.30
N PRO A 143 5.28 5.50 11.77
CA PRO A 143 6.13 6.68 11.74
C PRO A 143 6.48 7.24 13.12
N ILE A 144 5.69 6.99 14.15
CA ILE A 144 6.00 7.40 15.53
C ILE A 144 7.31 6.78 16.06
N GLU A 145 7.77 5.65 15.52
CA GLU A 145 9.01 4.99 15.94
C GLU A 145 10.28 5.76 15.57
N PHE A 146 10.19 6.70 14.65
CA PHE A 146 11.33 7.52 14.28
C PHE A 146 11.15 9.02 14.55
N ILE A 147 10.06 9.40 15.21
CA ILE A 147 9.73 10.82 15.45
C ILE A 147 10.85 11.57 16.18
N ASP A 148 11.45 10.96 17.22
CA ASP A 148 12.53 11.57 18.01
C ASP A 148 13.86 11.68 17.24
N GLN A 149 13.97 11.08 16.07
CA GLN A 149 15.15 11.13 15.21
C GLN A 149 15.07 12.25 14.17
N LEU A 150 13.86 12.81 13.95
CA LEU A 150 13.60 13.77 12.89
C LEU A 150 14.13 15.15 13.23
N GLN A 151 14.65 15.81 12.20
CA GLN A 151 15.06 17.22 12.21
C GLN A 151 14.25 17.98 11.15
N PRO A 152 14.13 19.31 11.26
CA PRO A 152 13.35 20.13 10.30
C PRO A 152 13.80 19.98 8.83
N ASP A 153 15.08 19.71 8.59
CA ASP A 153 15.66 19.57 7.24
C ASP A 153 15.50 18.17 6.66
N ASP A 154 14.97 17.20 7.43
CA ASP A 154 14.67 15.86 6.93
C ASP A 154 13.43 15.87 6.02
N ARG A 155 13.21 14.79 5.29
CA ARG A 155 12.00 14.57 4.50
C ARG A 155 11.35 13.24 4.90
N VAL A 156 10.02 13.26 5.00
CA VAL A 156 9.24 12.07 5.39
C VAL A 156 8.31 11.67 4.26
N VAL A 157 8.30 10.39 3.90
CA VAL A 157 7.39 9.82 2.89
C VAL A 157 6.54 8.73 3.55
N LEU A 158 5.23 8.94 3.61
CA LEU A 158 4.28 8.03 4.27
C LEU A 158 3.33 7.37 3.27
N GLU A 159 3.21 6.05 3.34
CA GLU A 159 2.05 5.37 2.78
C GLU A 159 0.88 5.50 3.72
N LEU A 160 -0.26 6.01 3.24
CA LEU A 160 -1.47 6.21 4.03
C LEU A 160 -2.65 5.41 3.47
N SER A 161 -3.20 4.51 4.29
CA SER A 161 -4.44 3.78 4.00
C SER A 161 -5.67 4.66 4.21
N SER A 162 -6.84 4.24 3.68
CA SER A 162 -8.11 4.92 3.98
C SER A 162 -8.45 4.88 5.47
N PHE A 163 -8.07 3.79 6.15
CA PHE A 163 -8.33 3.61 7.60
C PHE A 163 -7.55 4.60 8.47
N GLN A 164 -6.30 4.91 8.09
CA GLN A 164 -5.46 5.90 8.77
C GLN A 164 -5.92 7.33 8.50
N LEU A 165 -6.44 7.59 7.30
CA LEU A 165 -6.89 8.91 6.89
C LEU A 165 -8.19 9.36 7.56
N GLN A 166 -9.06 8.42 8.03
CA GLN A 166 -10.33 8.74 8.68
C GLN A 166 -10.22 9.58 9.96
N ASP A 167 -9.10 9.48 10.68
CA ASP A 167 -8.91 10.18 11.95
C ASP A 167 -8.13 11.50 11.82
N LEU A 168 -7.73 11.88 10.61
CA LEU A 168 -6.94 13.08 10.41
C LEU A 168 -7.77 14.36 10.47
N ASP A 169 -7.25 15.35 11.17
CA ASP A 169 -7.73 16.73 11.23
C ASP A 169 -6.76 17.73 10.58
N GLN A 170 -5.67 17.21 10.01
CA GLN A 170 -4.71 17.97 9.21
C GLN A 170 -4.22 17.11 8.03
N SER A 171 -3.80 17.76 6.97
CA SER A 171 -3.20 17.12 5.80
C SER A 171 -1.67 17.25 5.85
N PRO A 172 -0.92 16.28 5.28
CA PRO A 172 0.51 16.49 5.03
C PRO A 172 0.73 17.66 4.07
N GLU A 173 1.90 18.30 4.15
CA GLU A 173 2.28 19.44 3.30
C GLU A 173 2.26 19.06 1.81
N LEU A 174 2.69 17.86 1.50
CA LEU A 174 2.57 17.28 0.17
C LEU A 174 1.65 16.05 0.25
N ALA A 175 0.65 15.99 -0.62
CA ALA A 175 -0.24 14.85 -0.75
C ALA A 175 -0.17 14.29 -2.17
N LEU A 176 -0.06 12.98 -2.32
CA LEU A 176 -0.11 12.29 -3.60
C LEU A 176 -1.28 11.32 -3.62
N ILE A 177 -2.13 11.46 -4.63
CA ILE A 177 -3.33 10.63 -4.84
C ILE A 177 -3.17 9.84 -6.14
N LEU A 178 -3.02 8.53 -5.97
CA LEU A 178 -2.99 7.56 -7.07
C LEU A 178 -4.41 7.31 -7.61
N SER A 179 -4.60 6.21 -8.34
CA SER A 179 -5.94 5.81 -8.77
C SER A 179 -6.81 5.40 -7.59
N ILE A 180 -8.05 5.88 -7.57
CA ILE A 180 -9.09 5.50 -6.63
C ILE A 180 -10.16 4.71 -7.40
N THR A 181 -10.30 3.44 -7.07
CA THR A 181 -11.33 2.54 -7.59
C THR A 181 -12.24 2.09 -6.45
N GLN A 182 -12.40 0.81 -6.24
CA GLN A 182 -13.18 0.24 -5.15
C GLN A 182 -12.35 -0.80 -4.41
N ASP A 183 -12.36 -0.72 -3.07
CA ASP A 183 -11.69 -1.69 -2.20
C ASP A 183 -12.28 -1.58 -0.77
N HIS A 184 -12.08 -2.60 0.09
CA HIS A 184 -12.41 -2.57 1.51
C HIS A 184 -13.88 -2.23 1.86
N LEU A 185 -14.85 -2.71 1.08
CA LEU A 185 -16.27 -2.54 1.39
C LEU A 185 -16.75 -3.44 2.56
N ASP A 186 -15.91 -4.32 3.05
CA ASP A 186 -16.06 -5.07 4.30
C ASP A 186 -15.78 -4.23 5.55
N TYR A 187 -15.13 -3.07 5.39
CA TYR A 187 -14.79 -2.14 6.47
C TYR A 187 -15.51 -0.80 6.34
N HIS A 188 -15.52 -0.21 5.15
CA HIS A 188 -16.20 1.06 4.86
C HIS A 188 -17.71 0.85 4.70
N ALA A 189 -18.52 1.81 5.15
CA ALA A 189 -19.96 1.72 5.02
C ALA A 189 -20.42 1.58 3.57
N ASP A 190 -19.77 2.31 2.67
CA ASP A 190 -19.99 2.27 1.23
C ASP A 190 -18.80 2.88 0.46
N ARG A 191 -18.94 2.93 -0.88
CA ARG A 191 -17.94 3.53 -1.77
C ARG A 191 -17.75 5.03 -1.54
N ALA A 192 -18.80 5.75 -1.16
CA ALA A 192 -18.73 7.20 -0.93
C ALA A 192 -17.91 7.51 0.32
N GLU A 193 -18.10 6.76 1.40
CA GLU A 193 -17.31 6.86 2.62
C GLU A 193 -15.84 6.51 2.39
N TYR A 194 -15.56 5.44 1.60
CA TYR A 194 -14.19 5.10 1.20
C TYR A 194 -13.48 6.23 0.43
N ILE A 195 -14.19 6.88 -0.50
CA ILE A 195 -13.67 8.03 -1.26
C ILE A 195 -13.45 9.23 -0.34
N ALA A 196 -14.41 9.52 0.56
CA ALA A 196 -14.32 10.60 1.53
C ALA A 196 -13.12 10.40 2.48
N ALA A 197 -12.91 9.17 2.97
CA ALA A 197 -11.76 8.82 3.80
C ALA A 197 -10.43 9.12 3.08
N LYS A 198 -10.32 8.80 1.79
CA LYS A 198 -9.09 9.12 1.02
C LYS A 198 -8.94 10.60 0.72
N LYS A 199 -10.05 11.33 0.54
CA LYS A 199 -10.03 12.77 0.30
C LYS A 199 -9.44 13.53 1.49
N THR A 200 -9.54 13.02 2.71
CA THR A 200 -9.00 13.65 3.93
C THR A 200 -7.52 13.98 3.81
N ILE A 201 -6.74 13.22 3.00
CA ILE A 201 -5.31 13.53 2.77
C ILE A 201 -5.08 14.95 2.23
N ALA A 202 -6.05 15.54 1.55
CA ALA A 202 -5.96 16.88 0.95
C ALA A 202 -6.99 17.88 1.52
N THR A 203 -7.92 17.44 2.37
CA THR A 203 -9.04 18.26 2.84
C THR A 203 -8.61 19.48 3.64
N HIS A 204 -7.50 19.35 4.38
CA HIS A 204 -6.98 20.40 5.25
C HIS A 204 -5.76 21.13 4.66
N GLN A 205 -5.47 20.93 3.37
CA GLN A 205 -4.39 21.66 2.69
C GLN A 205 -4.76 23.13 2.47
N THR A 206 -3.72 23.97 2.43
CA THR A 206 -3.79 25.40 2.13
C THR A 206 -3.07 25.72 0.82
N SER A 207 -3.02 26.99 0.42
CA SER A 207 -2.28 27.45 -0.77
C SER A 207 -0.77 27.19 -0.71
N ASP A 208 -0.22 27.01 0.49
CA ASP A 208 1.22 26.76 0.70
C ASP A 208 1.58 25.27 0.52
N ASN A 209 0.58 24.42 0.39
CA ASN A 209 0.74 22.97 0.24
C ASN A 209 0.74 22.55 -1.23
N ILE A 210 1.11 21.31 -1.48
CA ILE A 210 1.14 20.70 -2.82
C ILE A 210 0.24 19.46 -2.85
N LEU A 211 -0.64 19.41 -3.86
CA LEU A 211 -1.45 18.24 -4.16
C LEU A 211 -1.04 17.65 -5.51
N ILE A 212 -0.59 16.39 -5.50
CA ILE A 212 -0.17 15.65 -6.69
C ILE A 212 -1.25 14.64 -7.03
N VAL A 213 -1.85 14.74 -8.22
CA VAL A 213 -2.99 13.91 -8.61
C VAL A 213 -2.74 13.10 -9.87
N ASN A 214 -3.36 11.94 -9.92
CA ASN A 214 -3.48 11.16 -11.13
C ASN A 214 -4.45 11.83 -12.11
N GLN A 215 -3.94 12.39 -13.21
CA GLN A 215 -4.75 13.02 -14.25
C GLN A 215 -5.65 12.04 -15.00
N ASP A 216 -5.32 10.76 -14.99
CA ASP A 216 -6.11 9.70 -15.64
C ASP A 216 -7.26 9.19 -14.73
N CYS A 217 -7.37 9.69 -13.48
CA CYS A 217 -8.39 9.27 -12.51
C CYS A 217 -9.38 10.41 -12.22
N PRO A 218 -10.65 10.33 -12.68
CA PRO A 218 -11.64 11.39 -12.45
C PRO A 218 -11.89 11.73 -10.98
N ILE A 219 -11.83 10.74 -10.09
CA ILE A 219 -11.96 10.96 -8.64
C ILE A 219 -10.80 11.79 -8.09
N ALA A 220 -9.56 11.47 -8.46
CA ALA A 220 -8.40 12.24 -8.04
C ALA A 220 -8.45 13.68 -8.60
N GLN A 221 -8.91 13.86 -9.83
CA GLN A 221 -9.10 15.18 -10.43
C GLN A 221 -10.18 16.00 -9.69
N SER A 222 -11.28 15.39 -9.24
CA SER A 222 -12.27 16.11 -8.45
C SER A 222 -11.71 16.67 -7.15
N PHE A 223 -10.76 15.99 -6.53
CA PHE A 223 -10.09 16.51 -5.33
C PHE A 223 -9.21 17.73 -5.65
N ALA A 224 -8.50 17.69 -6.78
CA ALA A 224 -7.71 18.84 -7.24
C ALA A 224 -8.56 20.07 -7.54
N ALA A 225 -9.75 19.88 -8.11
CA ALA A 225 -10.67 20.98 -8.43
C ALA A 225 -11.21 21.70 -7.17
N GLU A 226 -11.23 21.03 -6.03
CA GLU A 226 -11.72 21.56 -4.76
C GLU A 226 -10.58 22.01 -3.82
N SER A 227 -9.32 21.70 -4.13
CA SER A 227 -8.18 21.99 -3.27
C SER A 227 -7.64 23.41 -3.51
N PRO A 228 -7.29 24.16 -2.45
CA PRO A 228 -6.57 25.42 -2.58
C PRO A 228 -5.06 25.24 -2.86
N ALA A 229 -4.53 24.02 -2.73
CA ALA A 229 -3.11 23.73 -2.87
C ALA A 229 -2.59 23.93 -4.30
N THR A 230 -1.26 24.05 -4.44
CA THR A 230 -0.60 24.04 -5.75
C THR A 230 -0.73 22.63 -6.36
N ILE A 231 -1.35 22.54 -7.54
CA ILE A 231 -1.64 21.26 -8.19
C ILE A 231 -0.47 20.82 -9.08
N TRP A 232 0.05 19.64 -8.79
CA TRP A 232 0.91 18.85 -9.65
C TRP A 232 0.13 17.65 -10.19
N ALA A 233 0.55 17.11 -11.33
CA ALA A 233 -0.13 15.97 -11.92
C ALA A 233 0.85 14.90 -12.40
N PHE A 234 0.35 13.66 -12.48
CA PHE A 234 1.01 12.63 -13.27
C PHE A 234 -0.01 11.91 -14.14
N SER A 235 0.47 11.32 -15.25
CA SER A 235 -0.39 10.60 -16.21
C SER A 235 0.39 9.48 -16.89
N ALA A 236 -0.30 8.36 -17.17
CA ALA A 236 0.21 7.29 -18.01
C ALA A 236 -0.22 7.42 -19.48
N THR A 237 -0.99 8.46 -19.84
CA THR A 237 -1.63 8.59 -21.15
C THR A 237 -1.41 9.92 -21.85
N THR A 238 -1.29 11.03 -21.10
CA THR A 238 -1.25 12.39 -21.66
C THR A 238 -0.22 13.28 -20.96
N PRO A 239 0.39 14.24 -21.67
CA PRO A 239 1.25 15.26 -21.05
C PRO A 239 0.51 16.08 -20.00
N VAL A 240 1.24 16.50 -18.95
CA VAL A 240 0.74 17.34 -17.86
C VAL A 240 1.39 18.74 -17.90
N VAL A 241 0.76 19.74 -17.30
CA VAL A 241 1.29 21.11 -17.22
C VAL A 241 2.53 21.16 -16.34
N GLN A 242 2.46 20.54 -15.15
CA GLN A 242 3.62 20.32 -14.28
C GLN A 242 3.50 18.97 -13.58
N GLY A 243 4.62 18.25 -13.46
CA GLY A 243 4.67 16.90 -12.92
C GLY A 243 5.36 15.92 -13.87
N ALA A 244 4.82 14.71 -14.05
CA ALA A 244 5.45 13.69 -14.88
C ALA A 244 4.42 12.86 -15.67
N TRP A 245 4.81 12.36 -16.85
CA TRP A 245 3.90 11.58 -17.69
C TRP A 245 4.62 10.59 -18.58
N ILE A 246 3.86 9.67 -19.13
CA ILE A 246 4.32 8.71 -20.12
C ILE A 246 3.88 9.16 -21.52
N ALA A 247 4.84 9.28 -22.45
CA ALA A 247 4.57 9.54 -23.87
C ALA A 247 5.70 8.98 -24.75
N ALA A 248 5.36 8.48 -25.94
CA ALA A 248 6.31 8.01 -26.94
C ALA A 248 7.36 7.03 -26.40
N GLY A 249 6.98 6.11 -25.51
CA GLY A 249 7.89 5.12 -24.93
C GLY A 249 8.88 5.68 -23.90
N GLN A 250 8.67 6.90 -23.41
CA GLN A 250 9.53 7.61 -22.47
C GLN A 250 8.73 8.06 -21.25
N LEU A 251 9.41 8.17 -20.11
CA LEU A 251 8.96 8.89 -18.93
C LEU A 251 9.47 10.33 -19.04
N TRP A 252 8.55 11.28 -18.98
CA TRP A 252 8.81 12.71 -19.06
C TRP A 252 8.49 13.42 -17.77
N ALA A 253 9.15 14.54 -17.53
CA ALA A 253 8.86 15.42 -16.39
C ALA A 253 8.97 16.89 -16.79
N ARG A 254 8.30 17.78 -16.01
CA ARG A 254 8.34 19.22 -16.21
C ARG A 254 7.96 19.96 -14.95
N ARG A 255 8.72 21.02 -14.61
CA ARG A 255 8.29 22.03 -13.67
C ARG A 255 7.51 23.14 -14.39
N LEU A 256 6.69 23.88 -13.66
CA LEU A 256 5.90 24.98 -14.23
C LEU A 256 6.82 26.04 -14.87
N GLY A 257 6.54 26.39 -16.12
CA GLY A 257 7.32 27.37 -16.87
C GLY A 257 8.61 26.83 -17.50
N GLU A 258 8.97 25.57 -17.27
CA GLU A 258 10.15 24.92 -17.82
C GLU A 258 9.82 24.06 -19.05
N GLN A 259 10.86 23.72 -19.82
CA GLN A 259 10.73 22.72 -20.89
C GLN A 259 10.64 21.32 -20.30
N ALA A 260 9.95 20.43 -21.02
CA ALA A 260 9.86 19.03 -20.65
C ALA A 260 11.20 18.31 -20.80
N THR A 261 11.59 17.56 -19.79
CA THR A 261 12.81 16.73 -19.78
C THR A 261 12.42 15.24 -19.88
N ALA A 262 13.08 14.50 -20.75
CA ALA A 262 12.98 13.04 -20.80
C ALA A 262 13.81 12.45 -19.66
N ILE A 263 13.18 11.75 -18.74
CA ILE A 263 13.83 11.10 -17.60
C ILE A 263 14.50 9.79 -18.04
N CYS A 264 13.73 8.86 -18.60
CA CYS A 264 14.27 7.59 -19.10
C CYS A 264 13.30 6.90 -20.07
N PRO A 265 13.79 5.99 -20.92
CA PRO A 265 12.93 5.07 -21.68
C PRO A 265 12.14 4.16 -20.73
N LEU A 266 10.93 3.74 -21.13
CA LEU A 266 10.13 2.79 -20.33
C LEU A 266 10.80 1.42 -20.17
N THR A 267 11.68 1.04 -21.09
CA THR A 267 12.51 -0.17 -21.00
C THR A 267 13.50 -0.15 -19.83
N ASP A 268 13.84 1.03 -19.33
CA ASP A 268 14.75 1.22 -18.20
C ASP A 268 14.04 1.10 -16.86
N ILE A 269 12.69 1.10 -16.85
CA ILE A 269 11.89 0.92 -15.63
C ILE A 269 11.78 -0.57 -15.34
N PRO A 270 12.42 -1.09 -14.27
CA PRO A 270 12.47 -2.53 -14.00
C PRO A 270 11.11 -3.08 -13.51
N LEU A 271 10.13 -2.20 -13.33
CA LEU A 271 8.78 -2.55 -12.91
C LEU A 271 7.90 -2.83 -14.13
N ARG A 272 7.32 -4.02 -14.20
CA ARG A 272 6.46 -4.43 -15.31
C ARG A 272 5.03 -3.88 -15.18
N GLY A 273 4.39 -3.64 -16.33
CA GLY A 273 2.98 -3.25 -16.45
C GLY A 273 2.73 -1.74 -16.46
N ARG A 274 1.71 -1.34 -17.21
CA ARG A 274 1.33 0.08 -17.40
C ARG A 274 1.03 0.80 -16.08
N HIS A 275 0.42 0.07 -15.10
CA HIS A 275 0.17 0.62 -13.78
C HIS A 275 1.46 0.97 -13.03
N ASN A 276 2.55 0.25 -13.25
CA ASN A 276 3.85 0.56 -12.65
C ASN A 276 4.56 1.71 -13.35
N TRP A 277 4.33 1.94 -14.63
CA TRP A 277 4.78 3.16 -15.30
C TRP A 277 4.06 4.39 -14.74
N ALA A 278 2.75 4.27 -14.45
CA ALA A 278 2.02 5.33 -13.73
C ALA A 278 2.60 5.57 -12.32
N ASN A 279 2.95 4.51 -11.58
CA ASN A 279 3.61 4.63 -10.27
C ASN A 279 4.98 5.32 -10.40
N ALA A 280 5.75 5.04 -11.47
CA ALA A 280 7.02 5.72 -11.72
C ALA A 280 6.82 7.21 -12.06
N ALA A 281 5.83 7.54 -12.88
CA ALA A 281 5.47 8.94 -13.15
C ALA A 281 5.01 9.67 -11.87
N ALA A 282 4.20 9.00 -11.03
CA ALA A 282 3.78 9.54 -9.73
C ALA A 282 4.98 9.82 -8.82
N ALA A 283 5.93 8.88 -8.73
CA ALA A 283 7.12 9.03 -7.90
C ALA A 283 8.05 10.15 -8.41
N VAL A 284 8.22 10.29 -9.74
CA VAL A 284 8.98 11.39 -10.34
C VAL A 284 8.31 12.74 -10.06
N ALA A 285 6.99 12.84 -10.26
CA ALA A 285 6.24 14.05 -9.93
C ALA A 285 6.39 14.43 -8.46
N ALA A 286 6.31 13.44 -7.54
CA ALA A 286 6.49 13.64 -6.12
C ALA A 286 7.92 14.07 -5.76
N GLY A 287 8.94 13.45 -6.34
CA GLY A 287 10.34 13.84 -6.14
C GLY A 287 10.61 15.28 -6.53
N LEU A 288 10.12 15.70 -7.72
CA LEU A 288 10.24 17.08 -8.21
C LEU A 288 9.46 18.08 -7.33
N ALA A 289 8.23 17.74 -6.95
CA ALA A 289 7.40 18.58 -6.08
C ALA A 289 8.02 18.74 -4.69
N PHE A 290 8.75 17.73 -4.22
CA PHE A 290 9.51 17.76 -2.95
C PHE A 290 10.89 18.40 -3.09
N GLY A 291 11.21 19.00 -4.25
CA GLY A 291 12.41 19.80 -4.48
C GLY A 291 13.66 19.01 -4.88
N ALA A 292 13.54 17.74 -5.28
CA ALA A 292 14.69 16.98 -5.78
C ALA A 292 15.03 17.35 -7.22
N GLU A 293 16.32 17.25 -7.56
CA GLU A 293 16.81 17.41 -8.93
C GLU A 293 16.52 16.15 -9.75
N GLU A 294 16.12 16.31 -11.04
CA GLU A 294 15.78 15.17 -11.89
C GLU A 294 16.96 14.43 -12.49
N THR A 295 18.13 15.05 -12.57
CA THR A 295 19.31 14.47 -13.26
C THR A 295 19.65 13.04 -12.79
N PRO A 296 19.66 12.69 -11.49
CA PRO A 296 19.97 11.34 -11.03
C PRO A 296 18.81 10.34 -11.16
N PHE A 297 17.58 10.77 -11.52
CA PHE A 297 16.39 9.93 -11.47
C PHE A 297 16.47 8.72 -12.41
N ALA A 298 17.02 8.88 -13.62
CA ALA A 298 17.18 7.77 -14.57
C ALA A 298 18.02 6.63 -13.95
N ALA A 299 19.12 6.95 -13.29
CA ALA A 299 19.98 5.95 -12.66
C ALA A 299 19.29 5.30 -11.46
N ALA A 300 18.60 6.08 -10.63
CA ALA A 300 17.85 5.59 -9.48
C ALA A 300 16.71 4.65 -9.90
N ILE A 301 15.95 4.99 -10.96
CA ILE A 301 14.89 4.15 -11.51
C ILE A 301 15.48 2.83 -12.02
N ARG A 302 16.57 2.85 -12.82
CA ARG A 302 17.20 1.62 -13.33
C ARG A 302 17.68 0.68 -12.21
N SER A 303 18.16 1.24 -11.12
CA SER A 303 18.65 0.45 -9.96
C SER A 303 17.52 0.01 -9.01
N PHE A 304 16.30 0.47 -9.23
CA PHE A 304 15.18 0.18 -8.35
C PHE A 304 14.85 -1.31 -8.36
N LYS A 305 14.71 -1.89 -7.17
CA LYS A 305 14.20 -3.25 -6.99
C LYS A 305 12.76 -3.18 -6.55
N SER A 306 11.91 -4.01 -7.15
CA SER A 306 10.52 -4.15 -6.72
C SER A 306 10.44 -4.48 -5.23
N LEU A 307 9.30 -4.11 -4.61
CA LEU A 307 9.02 -4.59 -3.26
C LEU A 307 9.02 -6.12 -3.24
N PRO A 308 9.52 -6.75 -2.17
CA PRO A 308 9.39 -8.19 -1.99
C PRO A 308 7.93 -8.63 -2.18
N HIS A 309 7.72 -9.75 -2.84
CA HIS A 309 6.40 -10.35 -3.10
C HIS A 309 5.46 -9.52 -3.98
N ARG A 310 5.93 -8.50 -4.70
CA ARG A 310 5.14 -7.70 -5.63
C ARG A 310 5.76 -7.65 -7.02
N LEU A 311 5.31 -8.54 -7.92
CA LEU A 311 5.91 -8.78 -9.24
C LEU A 311 7.45 -8.80 -9.15
N GLU A 312 7.95 -9.39 -8.08
CA GLU A 312 9.37 -9.47 -7.77
C GLU A 312 10.03 -10.49 -8.69
N HIS A 313 10.96 -10.05 -9.52
CA HIS A 313 11.80 -10.95 -10.31
C HIS A 313 12.75 -11.70 -9.38
N ILE A 314 12.63 -13.03 -9.31
CA ILE A 314 13.46 -13.88 -8.44
C ILE A 314 14.71 -14.35 -9.16
N ALA A 315 14.55 -14.96 -10.33
CA ALA A 315 15.65 -15.53 -11.10
C ALA A 315 15.21 -15.78 -12.55
N GLU A 316 16.19 -15.98 -13.42
CA GLU A 316 16.02 -16.61 -14.72
C GLU A 316 16.82 -17.91 -14.72
N ARG A 317 16.18 -19.03 -15.04
CA ARG A 317 16.77 -20.37 -15.09
C ARG A 317 16.32 -21.08 -16.36
N ASP A 318 17.25 -21.61 -17.09
CA ASP A 318 17.01 -22.33 -18.36
C ASP A 318 16.17 -21.51 -19.36
N GLY A 319 16.35 -20.19 -19.37
CA GLY A 319 15.60 -19.26 -20.20
C GLY A 319 14.14 -19.07 -19.77
N ILE A 320 13.79 -19.43 -18.52
CA ILE A 320 12.47 -19.25 -17.89
C ILE A 320 12.64 -18.23 -16.77
N ALA A 321 11.83 -17.16 -16.78
CA ALA A 321 11.83 -16.13 -15.75
C ALA A 321 10.81 -16.46 -14.65
N TYR A 322 11.20 -16.28 -13.38
CA TYR A 322 10.35 -16.54 -12.21
C TYR A 322 10.00 -15.26 -11.48
N TYR A 323 8.71 -15.02 -11.28
CA TYR A 323 8.19 -13.83 -10.61
C TYR A 323 7.33 -14.18 -9.39
N ASN A 324 7.60 -13.50 -8.28
CA ASN A 324 6.88 -13.62 -7.03
C ASN A 324 5.94 -12.42 -6.85
N ASP A 325 4.65 -12.67 -6.90
CA ASP A 325 3.59 -11.71 -6.64
C ASP A 325 2.65 -12.22 -5.53
N SER A 326 3.24 -12.84 -4.50
CA SER A 326 2.48 -13.43 -3.39
C SER A 326 1.59 -12.43 -2.66
N LEU A 327 1.88 -11.13 -2.74
CA LEU A 327 1.05 -10.04 -2.22
C LEU A 327 -0.30 -9.90 -2.96
N ALA A 328 -0.47 -10.45 -4.16
CA ALA A 328 -1.71 -10.44 -4.93
C ALA A 328 -2.76 -11.39 -4.31
N THR A 329 -3.32 -11.00 -3.19
CA THR A 329 -4.33 -11.79 -2.44
C THR A 329 -5.76 -11.53 -2.89
N THR A 330 -5.96 -10.74 -3.96
CA THR A 330 -7.27 -10.42 -4.56
C THR A 330 -7.27 -10.70 -6.05
N VAL A 331 -8.45 -10.98 -6.60
CA VAL A 331 -8.67 -11.25 -8.02
C VAL A 331 -8.12 -10.12 -8.90
N ASP A 332 -8.44 -8.86 -8.59
CA ASP A 332 -7.99 -7.70 -9.36
C ASP A 332 -6.46 -7.56 -9.37
N ALA A 333 -5.81 -7.91 -8.27
CA ALA A 333 -4.35 -7.84 -8.21
C ALA A 333 -3.71 -8.90 -9.13
N ALA A 334 -4.24 -10.12 -9.12
CA ALA A 334 -3.76 -11.19 -9.98
C ALA A 334 -4.04 -10.91 -11.47
N ILE A 335 -5.19 -10.31 -11.81
CA ILE A 335 -5.48 -9.86 -13.18
C ILE A 335 -4.44 -8.84 -13.63
N ALA A 336 -4.16 -7.82 -12.83
CA ALA A 336 -3.15 -6.81 -13.15
C ALA A 336 -1.74 -7.41 -13.31
N ALA A 337 -1.42 -8.45 -12.53
CA ALA A 337 -0.16 -9.17 -12.66
C ALA A 337 -0.10 -9.96 -13.98
N ILE A 338 -1.15 -10.69 -14.35
CA ILE A 338 -1.25 -11.43 -15.62
C ILE A 338 -1.08 -10.48 -16.81
N GLU A 339 -1.77 -9.34 -16.79
CA GLU A 339 -1.74 -8.32 -17.84
C GLU A 339 -0.39 -7.58 -17.95
N SER A 340 0.52 -7.79 -17.01
CA SER A 340 1.85 -7.18 -16.99
C SER A 340 2.88 -7.93 -17.86
N PHE A 341 2.47 -9.03 -18.50
CA PHE A 341 3.35 -9.88 -19.27
C PHE A 341 2.81 -10.12 -20.68
N ASP A 342 3.66 -9.89 -21.68
CA ASP A 342 3.42 -10.29 -23.07
C ASP A 342 3.87 -11.74 -23.34
N GLN A 343 4.79 -12.25 -22.50
CA GLN A 343 5.34 -13.60 -22.60
C GLN A 343 4.29 -14.65 -22.18
N PRO A 344 4.41 -15.88 -22.67
CA PRO A 344 3.55 -16.97 -22.18
C PRO A 344 3.75 -17.21 -20.68
N LEU A 345 2.63 -17.34 -19.96
CA LEU A 345 2.61 -17.50 -18.52
C LEU A 345 2.28 -18.93 -18.08
N LEU A 346 2.98 -19.38 -17.05
CA LEU A 346 2.53 -20.47 -16.18
C LEU A 346 2.17 -19.83 -14.85
N LEU A 347 0.87 -19.73 -14.58
CA LEU A 347 0.32 -19.03 -13.41
C LEU A 347 0.16 -20.00 -12.24
N ILE A 348 0.73 -19.71 -11.09
CA ILE A 348 0.41 -20.39 -9.83
C ILE A 348 -0.60 -19.52 -9.07
N ALA A 349 -1.83 -20.07 -8.89
CA ALA A 349 -2.94 -19.36 -8.27
C ALA A 349 -3.68 -20.22 -7.24
N GLY A 350 -4.47 -19.57 -6.36
CA GLY A 350 -5.24 -20.25 -5.32
C GLY A 350 -4.71 -19.99 -3.91
N GLY A 351 -5.34 -20.61 -2.93
CA GLY A 351 -5.08 -20.45 -1.50
C GLY A 351 -6.37 -20.55 -0.69
N ALA A 352 -6.44 -19.80 0.43
CA ALA A 352 -7.59 -19.78 1.33
C ALA A 352 -8.77 -18.99 0.77
N SER A 353 -9.99 -19.41 1.17
CA SER A 353 -11.23 -18.76 0.75
C SER A 353 -11.44 -17.40 1.44
N LYS A 354 -11.88 -16.42 0.66
CA LYS A 354 -12.52 -15.17 1.09
C LYS A 354 -13.84 -14.95 0.37
N ASN A 355 -14.48 -16.03 -0.10
CA ASN A 355 -15.70 -15.99 -0.90
C ASN A 355 -15.59 -15.14 -2.18
N ALA A 356 -14.39 -15.10 -2.78
CA ALA A 356 -14.17 -14.33 -3.99
C ALA A 356 -14.88 -14.97 -5.21
N GLU A 357 -15.28 -14.11 -6.16
CA GLU A 357 -15.80 -14.52 -7.47
C GLU A 357 -14.65 -14.57 -8.49
N PHE A 358 -14.52 -15.70 -9.20
CA PHE A 358 -13.40 -15.95 -10.12
C PHE A 358 -13.72 -15.78 -11.60
N SER A 359 -14.93 -15.33 -11.96
CA SER A 359 -15.34 -15.11 -13.35
C SER A 359 -14.46 -14.11 -14.09
N ALA A 360 -14.08 -12.99 -13.43
CA ALA A 360 -13.17 -12.01 -13.99
C ALA A 360 -11.75 -12.56 -14.16
N LEU A 361 -11.25 -13.32 -13.16
CA LEU A 361 -9.93 -13.97 -13.23
C LEU A 361 -9.86 -14.99 -14.37
N SER A 362 -10.86 -15.88 -14.49
CA SER A 362 -10.90 -16.89 -15.55
C SER A 362 -10.97 -16.27 -16.94
N THR A 363 -11.72 -15.16 -17.08
CA THR A 363 -11.76 -14.39 -18.32
C THR A 363 -10.40 -13.76 -18.65
N ALA A 364 -9.70 -13.21 -17.66
CA ALA A 364 -8.36 -12.64 -17.84
C ALA A 364 -7.34 -13.72 -18.22
N ILE A 365 -7.37 -14.88 -17.56
CA ILE A 365 -6.53 -16.03 -17.89
C ILE A 365 -6.76 -16.48 -19.34
N ALA A 366 -8.03 -16.61 -19.77
CA ALA A 366 -8.38 -17.04 -21.12
C ALA A 366 -8.00 -16.03 -22.23
N ARG A 367 -7.98 -14.73 -21.91
CA ARG A 367 -7.67 -13.66 -22.88
C ARG A 367 -6.18 -13.36 -23.00
N ASN A 368 -5.41 -13.66 -21.97
CA ASN A 368 -3.97 -13.44 -21.95
C ASN A 368 -3.23 -14.74 -22.25
N ASN A 369 -1.94 -14.66 -22.52
CA ASN A 369 -1.12 -15.78 -22.95
C ASN A 369 -0.77 -16.73 -21.77
N VAL A 370 -1.79 -17.20 -21.02
CA VAL A 370 -1.61 -18.16 -19.92
C VAL A 370 -1.69 -19.58 -20.48
N ARG A 371 -0.56 -20.29 -20.47
CA ARG A 371 -0.44 -21.65 -21.00
C ARG A 371 -0.83 -22.74 -19.99
N ALA A 372 -0.67 -22.48 -18.70
CA ALA A 372 -1.07 -23.36 -17.64
C ALA A 372 -1.45 -22.57 -16.37
N ALA A 373 -2.49 -22.99 -15.69
CA ALA A 373 -2.89 -22.49 -14.39
C ALA A 373 -2.69 -23.61 -13.35
N LEU A 374 -1.65 -23.46 -12.51
CA LEU A 374 -1.26 -24.39 -11.46
C LEU A 374 -2.00 -23.98 -10.19
N LEU A 375 -3.05 -24.69 -9.83
CA LEU A 375 -4.01 -24.28 -8.81
C LEU A 375 -3.74 -24.99 -7.49
N ILE A 376 -3.62 -24.23 -6.40
CA ILE A 376 -3.29 -24.71 -5.05
C ILE A 376 -4.35 -24.30 -4.02
N GLY A 377 -4.39 -24.98 -2.89
CA GLY A 377 -5.20 -24.63 -1.74
C GLY A 377 -6.71 -24.82 -1.93
N GLN A 378 -7.46 -24.28 -0.97
CA GLN A 378 -8.92 -24.50 -0.85
C GLN A 378 -9.71 -24.01 -2.07
N GLU A 379 -9.27 -22.91 -2.71
CA GLU A 379 -9.98 -22.30 -3.85
C GLU A 379 -9.63 -22.92 -5.21
N ALA A 380 -8.68 -23.84 -5.28
CA ALA A 380 -8.27 -24.49 -6.54
C ALA A 380 -9.44 -25.09 -7.34
N PRO A 381 -10.38 -25.85 -6.73
CA PRO A 381 -11.52 -26.41 -7.47
C PRO A 381 -12.46 -25.33 -8.04
N ARG A 382 -12.67 -24.22 -7.31
CA ARG A 382 -13.55 -23.13 -7.75
C ARG A 382 -12.93 -22.35 -8.92
N ILE A 383 -11.61 -22.11 -8.89
CA ILE A 383 -10.89 -21.48 -10.01
C ILE A 383 -10.91 -22.39 -11.23
N ALA A 384 -10.68 -23.71 -11.06
CA ALA A 384 -10.76 -24.68 -12.15
C ALA A 384 -12.17 -24.71 -12.78
N ALA A 385 -13.23 -24.71 -11.96
CA ALA A 385 -14.60 -24.65 -12.45
C ALA A 385 -14.90 -23.37 -13.23
N ALA A 386 -14.39 -22.20 -12.77
CA ALA A 386 -14.53 -20.94 -13.49
C ALA A 386 -13.79 -20.95 -14.83
N LEU A 387 -12.60 -21.56 -14.91
CA LEU A 387 -11.87 -21.77 -16.17
C LEU A 387 -12.64 -22.68 -17.14
N GLN A 388 -13.26 -23.73 -16.64
CA GLN A 388 -14.12 -24.60 -17.45
C GLN A 388 -15.29 -23.85 -18.09
N GLN A 389 -15.92 -22.92 -17.34
CA GLN A 389 -17.05 -22.11 -17.83
C GLN A 389 -16.66 -21.18 -18.98
N VAL A 390 -15.42 -20.71 -19.05
CA VAL A 390 -14.91 -19.86 -20.16
C VAL A 390 -14.22 -20.67 -21.26
N GLY A 391 -14.30 -22.00 -21.23
CA GLY A 391 -13.72 -22.89 -22.26
C GLY A 391 -12.21 -23.09 -22.17
N SER A 392 -11.59 -22.79 -21.02
CA SER A 392 -10.14 -22.91 -20.78
C SER A 392 -9.81 -23.95 -19.69
N GLY A 393 -10.67 -24.92 -19.47
CA GLY A 393 -10.48 -25.93 -18.43
C GLY A 393 -9.25 -26.83 -18.65
N GLU A 394 -8.80 -27.02 -19.89
CA GLU A 394 -7.66 -27.85 -20.23
C GLU A 394 -6.31 -27.32 -19.74
N ILE A 395 -6.20 -26.01 -19.46
CA ILE A 395 -4.98 -25.43 -18.90
C ILE A 395 -4.94 -25.49 -17.36
N ALA A 396 -6.02 -25.93 -16.69
CA ALA A 396 -6.12 -26.00 -15.26
C ALA A 396 -5.48 -27.28 -14.71
N HIS A 397 -4.51 -27.16 -13.84
CA HIS A 397 -3.83 -28.25 -13.14
C HIS A 397 -3.97 -28.06 -11.64
N ILE A 398 -4.79 -28.86 -10.97
CA ILE A 398 -4.90 -28.85 -9.50
C ILE A 398 -3.67 -29.52 -8.93
N CYS A 399 -2.92 -28.80 -8.10
CA CYS A 399 -1.70 -29.23 -7.45
C CYS A 399 -1.93 -29.36 -5.95
N GLN A 400 -1.18 -30.24 -5.28
CA GLN A 400 -1.34 -30.49 -3.86
C GLN A 400 -0.90 -29.29 -3.01
N ASP A 401 0.22 -28.66 -3.39
CA ASP A 401 0.90 -27.61 -2.65
C ASP A 401 1.75 -26.75 -3.59
N LEU A 402 2.39 -25.71 -3.05
CA LEU A 402 3.27 -24.82 -3.80
C LEU A 402 4.51 -25.53 -4.41
N PRO A 403 5.21 -26.45 -3.69
CA PRO A 403 6.29 -27.25 -4.30
C PRO A 403 5.84 -28.05 -5.51
N SER A 404 4.71 -28.76 -5.44
CA SER A 404 4.17 -29.56 -6.55
C SER A 404 3.71 -28.70 -7.73
N ALA A 405 3.13 -27.50 -7.46
CA ALA A 405 2.78 -26.53 -8.48
C ALA A 405 4.04 -26.05 -9.23
N LEU A 406 5.11 -25.69 -8.50
CA LEU A 406 6.36 -25.25 -9.12
C LEU A 406 7.04 -26.39 -9.91
N ALA A 407 7.04 -27.62 -9.41
CA ALA A 407 7.56 -28.79 -10.13
C ALA A 407 6.78 -29.00 -11.45
N THR A 408 5.45 -28.86 -11.41
CA THR A 408 4.60 -28.96 -12.60
C THR A 408 4.89 -27.80 -13.56
N ALA A 409 5.06 -26.56 -13.06
CA ALA A 409 5.45 -25.42 -13.87
C ALA A 409 6.77 -25.68 -14.59
N ARG A 410 7.80 -26.12 -13.90
CA ARG A 410 9.12 -26.43 -14.50
C ARG A 410 9.03 -27.49 -15.60
N ARG A 411 8.16 -28.49 -15.45
CA ARG A 411 7.97 -29.53 -16.46
C ARG A 411 7.25 -29.02 -17.72
N LEU A 412 6.32 -28.07 -17.58
CA LEU A 412 5.52 -27.53 -18.66
C LEU A 412 6.15 -26.33 -19.37
N ALA A 413 7.03 -25.62 -18.66
CA ALA A 413 7.64 -24.38 -19.14
C ALA A 413 8.61 -24.64 -20.32
N LYS A 414 8.71 -23.64 -21.20
CA LYS A 414 9.64 -23.57 -22.33
C LYS A 414 10.48 -22.31 -22.23
N VAL A 415 11.60 -22.29 -22.93
CA VAL A 415 12.44 -21.10 -23.05
C VAL A 415 11.59 -19.89 -23.50
N GLY A 416 11.70 -18.78 -22.78
CA GLY A 416 10.93 -17.56 -22.99
C GLY A 416 9.63 -17.47 -22.19
N ASP A 417 9.22 -18.53 -21.49
CA ASP A 417 8.05 -18.51 -20.61
C ASP A 417 8.36 -17.78 -19.28
N VAL A 418 7.29 -17.37 -18.61
CA VAL A 418 7.32 -16.81 -17.25
C VAL A 418 6.53 -17.70 -16.31
N VAL A 419 7.12 -18.08 -15.19
CA VAL A 419 6.42 -18.71 -14.05
C VAL A 419 6.08 -17.61 -13.06
N LEU A 420 4.79 -17.36 -12.87
CA LEU A 420 4.25 -16.28 -12.04
C LEU A 420 3.48 -16.87 -10.85
N LEU A 421 3.96 -16.62 -9.63
CA LEU A 421 3.15 -16.79 -8.41
C LEU A 421 2.29 -15.54 -8.23
N SER A 422 1.00 -15.59 -8.54
CA SER A 422 0.03 -14.51 -8.29
C SER A 422 -1.30 -15.12 -7.87
N PRO A 423 -1.47 -15.34 -6.55
CA PRO A 423 -2.45 -16.29 -6.01
C PRO A 423 -3.91 -15.92 -6.17
N ALA A 424 -4.28 -14.65 -6.29
CA ALA A 424 -5.66 -14.15 -6.24
C ALA A 424 -6.41 -14.48 -4.93
N CYS A 425 -5.76 -15.16 -3.99
CA CYS A 425 -6.33 -15.71 -2.75
C CYS A 425 -5.43 -15.41 -1.55
N ALA A 426 -6.03 -15.40 -0.36
CA ALA A 426 -5.28 -15.32 0.89
C ALA A 426 -4.34 -16.52 1.06
N SER A 427 -3.30 -16.37 1.89
CA SER A 427 -2.30 -17.40 2.17
C SER A 427 -2.65 -18.32 3.35
N PHE A 428 -3.62 -17.92 4.18
CA PHE A 428 -3.99 -18.64 5.40
C PHE A 428 -4.35 -20.12 5.15
N GLY A 429 -4.08 -20.97 6.13
CA GLY A 429 -4.32 -22.42 6.04
C GLY A 429 -3.06 -23.21 5.66
N GLU A 430 -2.32 -22.79 4.64
CA GLU A 430 -1.03 -23.39 4.26
C GLU A 430 0.16 -22.57 4.77
N PHE A 431 0.02 -21.24 4.83
CA PHE A 431 1.05 -20.30 5.27
C PHE A 431 0.49 -19.34 6.32
N LYS A 432 1.35 -18.83 7.21
CA LYS A 432 0.97 -17.84 8.22
C LYS A 432 0.68 -16.47 7.62
N SER A 433 1.34 -16.15 6.49
CA SER A 433 1.20 -14.87 5.81
C SER A 433 1.56 -14.99 4.32
N TYR A 434 1.29 -13.93 3.53
CA TYR A 434 1.70 -13.86 2.13
C TYR A 434 3.23 -13.78 1.99
N GLU A 435 3.92 -13.22 2.98
CA GLU A 435 5.38 -13.17 3.01
C GLU A 435 5.96 -14.57 3.09
N GLU A 436 5.47 -15.40 4.03
CA GLU A 436 5.93 -16.78 4.16
C GLU A 436 5.71 -17.59 2.88
N ARG A 437 4.53 -17.44 2.23
CA ARG A 437 4.26 -18.05 0.93
C ARG A 437 5.24 -17.59 -0.14
N GLY A 438 5.51 -16.29 -0.21
CA GLY A 438 6.43 -15.74 -1.18
C GLY A 438 7.89 -16.08 -0.91
N ASP A 439 8.31 -16.17 0.36
CA ASP A 439 9.64 -16.62 0.74
C ASP A 439 9.85 -18.11 0.44
N CYS A 440 8.85 -18.94 0.68
CA CYS A 440 8.84 -20.35 0.28
C CYS A 440 9.04 -20.48 -1.25
N PHE A 441 8.28 -19.71 -2.04
CA PHE A 441 8.44 -19.69 -3.50
C PHE A 441 9.86 -19.28 -3.92
N ARG A 442 10.40 -18.20 -3.30
CA ARG A 442 11.77 -17.75 -3.58
C ARG A 442 12.80 -18.83 -3.27
N GLN A 443 12.70 -19.49 -2.11
CA GLN A 443 13.57 -20.59 -1.73
C GLN A 443 13.50 -21.75 -2.75
N LEU A 444 12.31 -22.17 -3.12
CA LEU A 444 12.11 -23.25 -4.10
C LEU A 444 12.65 -22.90 -5.49
N VAL A 445 12.57 -21.64 -5.90
CA VAL A 445 13.11 -21.16 -7.19
C VAL A 445 14.63 -21.10 -7.14
N THR A 446 15.24 -20.69 -6.03
CA THR A 446 16.69 -20.48 -5.91
C THR A 446 17.45 -21.76 -5.52
N ALA A 447 16.78 -22.77 -4.95
CA ALA A 447 17.34 -24.11 -4.74
C ALA A 447 17.49 -24.84 -6.10
#